data_25dcd23b02dad6de58acb13e623d74d8
#
_entry.id   25dcd23b02dad6de58acb13e623d74d8
#
_cell.length_a   1.000
_cell.length_b   1.000
_cell.length_c   1.000
_cell.angle_alpha   90.00
_cell.angle_beta   90.00
_cell.angle_gamma   90.00
#
_symmetry.space_group_name_H-M   'P 1'
#
loop_
_entity.id
_entity.type
_entity.pdbx_description
1 polymer ?
#
loop_
_entity_poly.entity_id
_entity_poly.type
_entity_poly.pdbx_seq_one_letter_code
_entity_poly.pdbx_strand_id
1 'polypeptide(L)'
;MTTSGSITGTMTGAWLPGDSTVDLRVVPVPTPGPGQVLLRMRASTICGSDLRAIYRGHVGPEPYDDVIAGHEPCGEVLETHPGSRLRLGDRVVVYHIVGCLKCRSCRAGSYITCEASFPDKFAYGYQRDGGHAEYLLAEEQSCVPLPDELSFVDGAAVACGFGTAYEAIVRAEINGRDAVLVTGLGPVGLAAGLLAKAMGAEHVIGYNRSPKRSELATTIGAVDEVVTPGSSPDEVVEQVMQLTKGRGVEVAVDCSGIGQLRGAGLRSTRAGGRLVLVGEGGELELDVSEGVIHPQRRIIGSWVTSVPRMEDLLEHLVRWNLHPERTVTARFSLDQAGDAYALADSSSAGKVAIVMND
;
A
#
# COMPACT_ATOMS: atom_id res chain seq x y z
N MET A 1 31.81 5.47 21.19
CA MET A 1 31.61 6.22 19.93
C MET A 1 32.37 5.45 18.87
N THR A 2 31.74 4.47 18.25
CA THR A 2 32.31 3.74 17.10
C THR A 2 31.96 4.56 15.86
N THR A 3 32.95 5.26 15.32
CA THR A 3 32.88 5.84 13.96
C THR A 3 32.79 4.68 13.00
N SER A 4 31.60 4.37 12.48
CA SER A 4 31.50 3.50 11.33
C SER A 4 32.20 4.22 10.16
N GLY A 5 33.16 3.56 9.54
CA GLY A 5 33.69 4.07 8.26
C GLY A 5 32.55 4.22 7.28
N SER A 6 32.48 5.35 6.56
CA SER A 6 31.46 5.56 5.54
C SER A 6 31.48 4.40 4.54
N ILE A 7 30.30 3.84 4.24
CA ILE A 7 30.18 2.78 3.24
C ILE A 7 30.45 3.39 1.88
N THR A 8 31.46 2.88 1.20
CA THR A 8 31.89 3.37 -0.11
C THR A 8 31.86 2.22 -1.11
N GLY A 9 31.71 2.54 -2.38
CA GLY A 9 31.67 1.54 -3.45
C GLY A 9 30.48 1.76 -4.38
N THR A 10 30.01 0.69 -4.96
CA THR A 10 28.87 0.68 -5.88
C THR A 10 27.79 -0.23 -5.36
N MET A 11 26.55 0.02 -5.79
CA MET A 11 25.36 -0.79 -5.51
C MET A 11 24.59 -1.07 -6.78
N THR A 12 23.83 -2.14 -6.79
CA THR A 12 22.86 -2.43 -7.85
C THR A 12 21.51 -1.83 -7.49
N GLY A 13 20.83 -1.26 -8.47
CA GLY A 13 19.44 -0.80 -8.38
C GLY A 13 18.65 -1.18 -9.63
N ALA A 14 17.32 -1.14 -9.53
CA ALA A 14 16.39 -1.44 -10.62
C ALA A 14 15.63 -0.18 -11.04
N TRP A 15 15.68 0.14 -12.33
CA TRP A 15 14.96 1.22 -13.00
C TRP A 15 13.81 0.69 -13.83
N LEU A 16 12.81 1.53 -14.04
CA LEU A 16 11.65 1.24 -14.88
C LEU A 16 11.65 2.20 -16.08
N PRO A 17 12.14 1.77 -17.26
CA PRO A 17 12.18 2.64 -18.43
C PRO A 17 10.82 3.06 -18.98
N GLY A 18 9.71 2.37 -18.56
CA GLY A 18 8.36 2.69 -19.01
C GLY A 18 7.94 1.92 -20.27
N ASP A 19 8.60 0.83 -20.57
CA ASP A 19 8.34 -0.05 -21.72
C ASP A 19 8.04 -1.48 -21.34
N SER A 20 7.62 -1.68 -20.10
CA SER A 20 7.34 -3.00 -19.48
C SER A 20 8.61 -3.85 -19.31
N THR A 21 9.75 -3.21 -19.14
CA THR A 21 11.03 -3.86 -18.77
C THR A 21 11.59 -3.30 -17.47
N VAL A 22 12.59 -3.98 -16.93
CA VAL A 22 13.38 -3.54 -15.77
C VAL A 22 14.83 -3.48 -16.19
N ASP A 23 15.49 -2.36 -15.92
CA ASP A 23 16.90 -2.13 -16.20
C ASP A 23 17.70 -2.13 -14.91
N LEU A 24 18.63 -3.09 -14.77
CA LEU A 24 19.52 -3.17 -13.61
C LEU A 24 20.79 -2.38 -13.90
N ARG A 25 21.11 -1.41 -13.05
CA ARG A 25 22.28 -0.56 -13.18
C ARG A 25 23.13 -0.59 -11.92
N VAL A 26 24.43 -0.41 -12.10
CA VAL A 26 25.40 -0.26 -11.02
C VAL A 26 25.73 1.22 -10.86
N VAL A 27 25.50 1.75 -9.66
CA VAL A 27 25.69 3.16 -9.31
C VAL A 27 26.47 3.30 -8.02
N PRO A 28 27.07 4.48 -7.72
CA PRO A 28 27.73 4.72 -6.44
C PRO A 28 26.76 4.57 -5.27
N VAL A 29 27.24 4.03 -4.14
CA VAL A 29 26.48 4.06 -2.88
C VAL A 29 26.32 5.52 -2.42
N PRO A 30 25.10 6.00 -2.13
CA PRO A 30 24.90 7.37 -1.69
C PRO A 30 25.43 7.60 -0.28
N THR A 31 25.84 8.83 0.03
CA THR A 31 26.32 9.22 1.35
C THR A 31 25.27 10.07 2.05
N PRO A 32 24.89 9.77 3.31
CA PRO A 32 23.88 10.53 4.03
C PRO A 32 24.37 11.93 4.39
N GLY A 33 23.52 12.93 4.11
CA GLY A 33 23.64 14.29 4.57
C GLY A 33 22.91 14.54 5.91
N PRO A 34 22.85 15.80 6.35
CA PRO A 34 22.09 16.16 7.56
C PRO A 34 20.62 15.76 7.44
N GLY A 35 20.10 15.06 8.44
CA GLY A 35 18.70 14.59 8.48
C GLY A 35 18.44 13.33 7.67
N GLN A 36 19.48 12.72 7.06
CA GLN A 36 19.39 11.51 6.27
C GLN A 36 20.10 10.34 6.94
N VAL A 37 19.66 9.15 6.58
CA VAL A 37 20.25 7.87 6.99
C VAL A 37 20.47 6.99 5.76
N LEU A 38 21.52 6.17 5.78
CA LEU A 38 21.73 5.13 4.78
C LEU A 38 21.16 3.82 5.33
N LEU A 39 20.27 3.22 4.55
CA LEU A 39 19.68 1.93 4.86
C LEU A 39 20.27 0.84 3.97
N ARG A 40 20.56 -0.33 4.55
CA ARG A 40 20.63 -1.58 3.78
C ARG A 40 19.22 -2.05 3.54
N MET A 41 18.85 -2.20 2.29
CA MET A 41 17.54 -2.72 1.94
C MET A 41 17.47 -4.22 2.24
N ARG A 42 16.36 -4.63 2.85
CA ARG A 42 16.11 -6.03 3.21
C ARG A 42 14.91 -6.59 2.45
N ALA A 43 13.91 -5.76 2.22
CA ALA A 43 12.76 -6.08 1.38
C ALA A 43 12.17 -4.81 0.76
N SER A 44 11.63 -4.96 -0.43
CA SER A 44 10.78 -3.95 -1.07
C SER A 44 9.70 -4.65 -1.87
N THR A 45 8.46 -4.21 -1.78
CA THR A 45 7.36 -4.87 -2.49
C THR A 45 6.91 -4.05 -3.71
N ILE A 46 6.30 -4.74 -4.69
CA ILE A 46 5.81 -4.10 -5.93
C ILE A 46 4.34 -3.70 -5.73
N CYS A 47 4.02 -2.45 -6.04
CA CYS A 47 2.68 -1.90 -5.97
C CYS A 47 2.00 -1.82 -7.34
N GLY A 48 0.68 -1.81 -7.35
CA GLY A 48 -0.09 -1.59 -8.57
C GLY A 48 0.13 -0.20 -9.20
N SER A 49 0.54 0.79 -8.41
CA SER A 49 0.90 2.12 -8.90
C SER A 49 2.23 2.12 -9.66
N ASP A 50 3.23 1.34 -9.24
CA ASP A 50 4.48 1.16 -10.01
C ASP A 50 4.18 0.64 -11.41
N LEU A 51 3.25 -0.33 -11.51
CA LEU A 51 2.85 -0.93 -12.78
C LEU A 51 2.12 0.08 -13.69
N ARG A 52 1.16 0.82 -13.12
CA ARG A 52 0.31 1.73 -13.91
C ARG A 52 1.01 3.02 -14.27
N ALA A 53 1.79 3.58 -13.35
CA ALA A 53 2.34 4.92 -13.48
C ALA A 53 3.73 4.93 -14.13
N ILE A 54 4.50 3.84 -14.05
CA ILE A 54 5.89 3.82 -14.50
C ILE A 54 6.16 2.64 -15.43
N TYR A 55 5.94 1.41 -14.98
CA TYR A 55 6.38 0.19 -15.69
C TYR A 55 5.81 0.04 -17.11
N ARG A 56 4.50 0.25 -17.27
CA ARG A 56 3.80 0.16 -18.58
C ARG A 56 3.93 1.41 -19.44
N GLY A 57 4.51 2.47 -18.92
CA GLY A 57 4.62 3.79 -19.54
C GLY A 57 4.48 4.87 -18.51
N HIS A 58 5.20 5.95 -18.66
CA HIS A 58 5.13 7.07 -17.73
C HIS A 58 3.78 7.78 -17.91
N VAL A 59 2.89 7.65 -16.93
CA VAL A 59 1.53 8.22 -16.95
C VAL A 59 1.34 9.08 -15.71
N GLY A 60 1.06 10.37 -15.93
CA GLY A 60 0.80 11.31 -14.84
C GLY A 60 1.09 12.75 -15.23
N PRO A 61 0.74 13.70 -14.37
CA PRO A 61 0.91 15.13 -14.65
C PRO A 61 2.37 15.59 -14.61
N GLU A 62 3.26 14.82 -14.01
CA GLU A 62 4.69 15.14 -13.90
C GLU A 62 5.54 14.03 -14.51
N PRO A 63 6.62 14.37 -15.21
CA PRO A 63 7.57 13.38 -15.67
C PRO A 63 8.21 12.72 -14.44
N TYR A 64 8.25 11.39 -14.42
CA TYR A 64 9.01 10.65 -13.42
C TYR A 64 10.50 10.83 -13.72
N ASP A 65 11.27 11.13 -12.66
CA ASP A 65 12.72 11.21 -12.78
C ASP A 65 13.29 9.80 -13.08
N ASP A 66 14.47 9.75 -13.71
CA ASP A 66 15.20 8.50 -13.94
C ASP A 66 15.83 8.04 -12.61
N VAL A 67 15.03 7.46 -11.75
CA VAL A 67 15.38 7.05 -10.39
C VAL A 67 15.22 5.54 -10.21
N ILE A 68 15.84 5.00 -9.17
CA ILE A 68 15.63 3.63 -8.72
C ILE A 68 14.17 3.46 -8.29
N ALA A 69 13.54 2.42 -8.78
CA ALA A 69 12.13 2.11 -8.48
C ALA A 69 11.91 1.59 -7.05
N GLY A 70 10.65 1.38 -6.69
CA GLY A 70 10.24 0.72 -5.44
C GLY A 70 9.93 1.69 -4.31
N HIS A 71 8.64 1.99 -4.13
CA HIS A 71 8.17 2.90 -3.10
C HIS A 71 7.64 2.19 -1.84
N GLU A 72 7.90 0.91 -1.68
CA GLU A 72 7.52 0.12 -0.51
C GLU A 72 8.75 -0.45 0.22
N PRO A 73 9.69 0.40 0.67
CA PRO A 73 10.98 -0.05 1.19
C PRO A 73 10.95 -0.36 2.68
N CYS A 74 11.71 -1.41 3.06
CA CYS A 74 11.98 -1.77 4.44
C CYS A 74 13.42 -2.26 4.57
N GLY A 75 14.14 -1.78 5.58
CA GLY A 75 15.57 -2.07 5.71
C GLY A 75 16.13 -1.84 7.10
N GLU A 76 17.45 -1.84 7.17
CA GLU A 76 18.25 -1.70 8.38
C GLU A 76 19.18 -0.49 8.27
N VAL A 77 19.29 0.28 9.34
CA VAL A 77 20.11 1.49 9.39
C VAL A 77 21.59 1.14 9.41
N LEU A 78 22.35 1.56 8.42
CA LEU A 78 23.80 1.36 8.32
C LEU A 78 24.62 2.60 8.67
N GLU A 79 24.14 3.79 8.29
CA GLU A 79 24.79 5.06 8.62
C GLU A 79 23.75 6.07 9.08
N THR A 80 24.16 6.90 10.07
CA THR A 80 23.32 7.97 10.61
C THR A 80 24.12 9.27 10.69
N HIS A 81 23.44 10.39 10.90
CA HIS A 81 24.07 11.69 11.15
C HIS A 81 24.14 12.00 12.66
N PRO A 82 25.03 12.93 13.11
CA PRO A 82 25.07 13.36 14.48
C PRO A 82 23.73 13.94 14.94
N GLY A 83 23.21 13.42 16.06
CA GLY A 83 21.92 13.83 16.61
C GLY A 83 20.72 13.05 16.06
N SER A 84 20.95 12.04 15.21
CA SER A 84 19.89 11.11 14.77
C SER A 84 19.23 10.42 15.96
N ARG A 85 17.92 10.24 15.87
CA ARG A 85 17.13 9.39 16.79
C ARG A 85 17.31 7.90 16.49
N LEU A 86 17.74 7.56 15.28
CA LEU A 86 17.99 6.19 14.82
C LEU A 86 19.43 5.76 15.15
N ARG A 87 19.62 4.48 15.35
CA ARG A 87 20.89 3.83 15.65
C ARG A 87 21.25 2.84 14.55
N LEU A 88 22.52 2.52 14.45
CA LEU A 88 23.00 1.46 13.57
C LEU A 88 22.34 0.13 13.95
N GLY A 89 21.83 -0.59 12.97
CA GLY A 89 21.11 -1.84 13.15
C GLY A 89 19.61 -1.67 13.41
N ASP A 90 19.10 -0.45 13.60
CA ASP A 90 17.65 -0.24 13.73
C ASP A 90 16.94 -0.71 12.46
N ARG A 91 15.87 -1.48 12.66
CA ARG A 91 14.99 -1.97 11.60
C ARG A 91 13.92 -0.93 11.34
N VAL A 92 13.72 -0.55 10.08
CA VAL A 92 12.79 0.54 9.73
C VAL A 92 11.97 0.25 8.49
N VAL A 93 10.71 0.69 8.52
CA VAL A 93 9.85 0.86 7.35
C VAL A 93 10.02 2.30 6.88
N VAL A 94 10.15 2.52 5.58
CA VAL A 94 10.23 3.89 5.04
C VAL A 94 8.85 4.31 4.52
N TYR A 95 8.30 5.35 5.12
CA TYR A 95 7.13 6.03 4.57
C TYR A 95 7.52 6.74 3.27
N HIS A 96 6.93 6.35 2.16
CA HIS A 96 7.46 6.71 0.84
C HIS A 96 7.24 8.16 0.42
N ILE A 97 6.40 8.93 1.11
CA ILE A 97 6.18 10.35 0.81
C ILE A 97 6.93 11.22 1.81
N VAL A 98 7.70 12.17 1.30
CA VAL A 98 8.38 13.19 2.10
C VAL A 98 7.69 14.53 1.85
N GLY A 99 7.36 15.24 2.91
CA GLY A 99 6.77 16.57 2.85
C GLY A 99 7.78 17.67 3.19
N CYS A 100 7.36 18.92 3.07
CA CYS A 100 8.24 20.09 3.34
C CYS A 100 8.62 20.29 4.81
N LEU A 101 8.03 19.52 5.74
CA LEU A 101 8.21 19.55 7.21
C LEU A 101 7.82 20.88 7.90
N LYS A 102 7.38 21.88 7.15
CA LYS A 102 7.08 23.25 7.63
C LYS A 102 5.59 23.53 7.74
N CYS A 103 4.76 22.99 6.82
CA CYS A 103 3.32 23.23 6.80
C CYS A 103 2.61 22.51 7.96
N ARG A 104 1.34 22.86 8.18
CA ARG A 104 0.52 22.27 9.25
C ARG A 104 0.38 20.76 9.11
N SER A 105 0.12 20.28 7.89
CA SER A 105 -0.02 18.85 7.58
C SER A 105 1.25 18.07 7.91
N CYS A 106 2.41 18.58 7.50
CA CYS A 106 3.69 17.91 7.78
C CYS A 106 4.00 17.87 9.28
N ARG A 107 3.73 18.95 10.03
CA ARG A 107 3.91 18.95 11.49
C ARG A 107 3.00 17.97 12.22
N ALA A 108 1.90 17.54 11.58
CA ALA A 108 1.00 16.50 12.08
C ALA A 108 1.38 15.10 11.55
N GLY A 109 2.50 14.93 10.83
CA GLY A 109 2.94 13.67 10.24
C GLY A 109 2.16 13.26 8.98
N SER A 110 1.27 14.11 8.46
CA SER A 110 0.48 13.85 7.27
C SER A 110 1.15 14.44 6.03
N TYR A 111 2.25 13.82 5.57
CA TYR A 111 3.02 14.32 4.42
C TYR A 111 2.24 14.22 3.12
N ILE A 112 1.29 13.26 3.01
CA ILE A 112 0.44 13.10 1.84
C ILE A 112 -0.35 14.37 1.51
N THR A 113 -0.79 15.12 2.54
CA THR A 113 -1.52 16.38 2.41
C THR A 113 -0.63 17.61 2.51
N CYS A 114 0.69 17.46 2.31
CA CYS A 114 1.62 18.59 2.25
C CYS A 114 1.23 19.55 1.13
N GLU A 115 1.29 20.86 1.44
CA GLU A 115 0.91 21.95 0.52
C GLU A 115 2.04 22.32 -0.47
N ALA A 116 3.25 21.80 -0.24
CA ALA A 116 4.39 22.05 -1.13
C ALA A 116 4.35 21.15 -2.37
N SER A 117 5.13 21.54 -3.39
CA SER A 117 5.40 20.78 -4.59
C SER A 117 6.87 20.29 -4.58
N PHE A 118 7.27 19.50 -5.56
CA PHE A 118 8.65 19.13 -5.81
C PHE A 118 9.53 20.41 -5.97
N PRO A 119 10.76 20.49 -5.41
CA PRO A 119 11.49 19.41 -4.73
C PRO A 119 11.21 19.28 -3.22
N ASP A 120 10.40 20.15 -2.61
CA ASP A 120 10.12 20.15 -1.16
C ASP A 120 9.17 19.02 -0.74
N LYS A 121 8.38 18.47 -1.68
CA LYS A 121 7.57 17.27 -1.52
C LYS A 121 7.92 16.29 -2.62
N PHE A 122 8.19 15.04 -2.27
CA PHE A 122 8.52 13.99 -3.23
C PHE A 122 8.10 12.60 -2.71
N ALA A 123 8.19 11.61 -3.60
CA ALA A 123 8.00 10.22 -3.24
C ALA A 123 9.21 9.38 -3.69
N TYR A 124 9.68 8.49 -2.83
CA TYR A 124 10.67 7.49 -3.18
C TYR A 124 10.12 6.56 -4.28
N GLY A 125 10.97 6.16 -5.21
CA GLY A 125 10.59 5.35 -6.36
C GLY A 125 9.86 6.11 -7.48
N TYR A 126 9.66 7.45 -7.31
CA TYR A 126 9.03 8.33 -8.30
C TYR A 126 9.88 9.57 -8.62
N GLN A 127 10.24 10.38 -7.63
CA GLN A 127 11.06 11.57 -7.78
C GLN A 127 12.41 11.47 -7.06
N ARG A 128 12.60 10.44 -6.25
CA ARG A 128 13.84 10.08 -5.57
C ARG A 128 14.01 8.57 -5.63
N ASP A 129 15.27 8.13 -5.52
CA ASP A 129 15.59 6.70 -5.51
C ASP A 129 14.78 5.94 -4.48
N GLY A 130 14.24 4.79 -4.89
CA GLY A 130 13.41 3.90 -4.12
C GLY A 130 14.15 2.67 -3.60
N GLY A 131 13.38 1.72 -3.09
CA GLY A 131 13.89 0.56 -2.37
C GLY A 131 14.23 -0.66 -3.21
N HIS A 132 14.10 -0.63 -4.53
CA HIS A 132 14.57 -1.73 -5.39
C HIS A 132 16.05 -1.61 -5.66
N ALA A 133 16.86 -1.57 -4.60
CA ALA A 133 18.31 -1.46 -4.60
C ALA A 133 18.92 -2.14 -3.37
N GLU A 134 20.24 -2.28 -3.34
CA GLU A 134 20.95 -2.80 -2.17
C GLU A 134 20.94 -1.80 -0.99
N TYR A 135 20.96 -0.49 -1.31
CA TYR A 135 20.93 0.58 -0.30
C TYR A 135 19.93 1.67 -0.71
N LEU A 136 19.39 2.35 0.29
CA LEU A 136 18.51 3.51 0.13
C LEU A 136 18.97 4.66 1.03
N LEU A 137 19.09 5.84 0.44
CA LEU A 137 19.26 7.09 1.19
C LEU A 137 17.86 7.60 1.60
N ALA A 138 17.55 7.60 2.88
CA ALA A 138 16.24 7.97 3.38
C ALA A 138 16.32 9.21 4.30
N GLU A 139 15.27 10.04 4.23
CA GLU A 139 15.05 11.08 5.24
C GLU A 139 14.67 10.42 6.57
N GLU A 140 15.35 10.76 7.65
CA GLU A 140 15.14 10.13 8.97
C GLU A 140 13.68 10.18 9.44
N GLN A 141 12.98 11.29 9.17
CA GLN A 141 11.58 11.47 9.56
C GLN A 141 10.60 10.55 8.82
N SER A 142 11.02 9.96 7.71
CA SER A 142 10.24 8.96 6.97
C SER A 142 10.49 7.53 7.43
N CYS A 143 11.50 7.33 8.29
CA CYS A 143 11.84 6.02 8.83
C CYS A 143 11.02 5.74 10.10
N VAL A 144 10.17 4.74 10.04
CA VAL A 144 9.34 4.27 11.17
C VAL A 144 9.93 2.98 11.71
N PRO A 145 10.20 2.87 13.01
CA PRO A 145 10.75 1.65 13.60
C PRO A 145 9.88 0.42 13.31
N LEU A 146 10.50 -0.65 12.84
CA LEU A 146 9.84 -1.94 12.62
C LEU A 146 9.99 -2.81 13.87
N PRO A 147 8.89 -3.23 14.53
CA PRO A 147 8.94 -4.18 15.65
C PRO A 147 9.66 -5.48 15.30
N ASP A 148 10.33 -6.08 16.29
CA ASP A 148 11.10 -7.32 16.10
C ASP A 148 10.23 -8.52 15.73
N GLU A 149 8.96 -8.51 16.11
CA GLU A 149 7.97 -9.54 15.80
C GLU A 149 7.58 -9.58 14.32
N LEU A 150 7.81 -8.48 13.58
CA LEU A 150 7.47 -8.37 12.17
C LEU A 150 8.71 -8.60 11.29
N SER A 151 8.55 -9.32 10.20
CA SER A 151 9.61 -9.51 9.20
C SER A 151 9.84 -8.23 8.38
N PHE A 152 10.98 -8.13 7.68
CA PHE A 152 11.20 -7.03 6.72
C PHE A 152 10.19 -7.05 5.57
N VAL A 153 9.68 -8.23 5.20
CA VAL A 153 8.63 -8.36 4.19
C VAL A 153 7.29 -7.82 4.71
N ASP A 154 6.98 -8.04 6.00
CA ASP A 154 5.84 -7.40 6.66
C ASP A 154 5.96 -5.88 6.59
N GLY A 155 7.13 -5.33 6.96
CA GLY A 155 7.41 -3.91 6.91
C GLY A 155 7.29 -3.32 5.50
N ALA A 156 7.83 -3.99 4.49
CA ALA A 156 7.71 -3.57 3.11
C ALA A 156 6.25 -3.51 2.64
N ALA A 157 5.42 -4.48 3.01
CA ALA A 157 3.99 -4.47 2.70
C ALA A 157 3.23 -3.35 3.44
N VAL A 158 3.68 -2.94 4.65
CA VAL A 158 3.12 -1.82 5.41
C VAL A 158 3.43 -0.48 4.75
N ALA A 159 4.58 -0.30 4.13
CA ALA A 159 5.05 0.97 3.58
C ALA A 159 4.04 1.67 2.64
N CYS A 160 3.21 0.88 1.92
CA CYS A 160 2.12 1.42 1.11
C CYS A 160 0.84 0.59 1.22
N GLY A 161 0.85 -0.68 0.77
CA GLY A 161 -0.37 -1.48 0.58
C GLY A 161 -1.22 -1.64 1.85
N PHE A 162 -0.64 -2.11 2.95
CA PHE A 162 -1.32 -2.23 4.23
C PHE A 162 -1.58 -0.87 4.89
N GLY A 163 -0.66 0.08 4.78
CA GLY A 163 -0.85 1.44 5.27
C GLY A 163 -2.07 2.12 4.62
N THR A 164 -2.19 2.02 3.29
CA THR A 164 -3.32 2.55 2.52
C THR A 164 -4.64 1.87 2.92
N ALA A 165 -4.63 0.55 3.05
CA ALA A 165 -5.80 -0.20 3.49
C ALA A 165 -6.19 0.16 4.92
N TYR A 166 -5.23 0.28 5.84
CA TYR A 166 -5.49 0.66 7.23
C TYR A 166 -6.14 2.03 7.36
N GLU A 167 -5.61 3.04 6.65
CA GLU A 167 -6.23 4.36 6.62
C GLU A 167 -7.69 4.29 6.15
N ALA A 168 -7.97 3.50 5.11
CA ALA A 168 -9.33 3.33 4.58
C ALA A 168 -10.27 2.66 5.62
N ILE A 169 -9.80 1.61 6.28
CA ILE A 169 -10.58 0.86 7.28
C ILE A 169 -10.84 1.72 8.53
N VAL A 170 -9.85 2.53 8.96
CA VAL A 170 -10.05 3.49 10.05
C VAL A 170 -11.06 4.57 9.66
N ARG A 171 -10.96 5.15 8.45
CA ARG A 171 -11.93 6.13 7.94
C ARG A 171 -13.33 5.54 7.79
N ALA A 172 -13.42 4.26 7.51
CA ALA A 172 -14.68 3.53 7.47
C ALA A 172 -15.34 3.39 8.84
N GLU A 173 -14.61 3.61 9.95
CA GLU A 173 -15.12 3.47 11.32
C GLU A 173 -15.69 2.06 11.58
N ILE A 174 -14.97 1.03 11.10
CA ILE A 174 -15.43 -0.36 11.22
C ILE A 174 -15.53 -0.79 12.68
N ASN A 175 -16.56 -1.55 12.99
CA ASN A 175 -16.81 -2.09 14.33
C ASN A 175 -17.47 -3.48 14.25
N GLY A 176 -17.65 -4.15 15.39
CA GLY A 176 -18.14 -5.53 15.51
C GLY A 176 -19.60 -5.77 15.08
N ARG A 177 -20.27 -4.81 14.46
CA ARG A 177 -21.62 -4.94 13.91
C ARG A 177 -21.65 -4.78 12.40
N ASP A 178 -20.50 -4.50 11.79
CA ASP A 178 -20.42 -4.17 10.38
C ASP A 178 -20.15 -5.42 9.53
N ALA A 179 -21.03 -5.66 8.56
CA ALA A 179 -20.71 -6.45 7.39
C ALA A 179 -19.96 -5.54 6.38
N VAL A 180 -18.89 -6.05 5.78
CA VAL A 180 -18.01 -5.30 4.89
C VAL A 180 -17.95 -5.95 3.53
N LEU A 181 -18.17 -5.20 2.46
CA LEU A 181 -17.88 -5.61 1.09
C LEU A 181 -16.54 -5.02 0.64
N VAL A 182 -15.61 -5.85 0.18
CA VAL A 182 -14.36 -5.42 -0.47
C VAL A 182 -14.42 -5.74 -1.95
N THR A 183 -14.42 -4.70 -2.81
CA THR A 183 -14.33 -4.87 -4.26
C THR A 183 -12.90 -4.69 -4.75
N GLY A 184 -12.39 -5.68 -5.50
CA GLY A 184 -11.01 -5.70 -5.96
C GLY A 184 -10.05 -6.34 -4.95
N LEU A 185 -9.89 -7.67 -5.01
CA LEU A 185 -9.02 -8.46 -4.14
C LEU A 185 -7.57 -8.52 -4.67
N GLY A 186 -7.02 -7.36 -5.06
CA GLY A 186 -5.60 -7.16 -5.25
C GLY A 186 -4.88 -6.95 -3.89
N PRO A 187 -3.57 -6.63 -3.88
CA PRO A 187 -2.82 -6.47 -2.63
C PRO A 187 -3.48 -5.56 -1.58
N VAL A 188 -4.02 -4.41 -2.01
CA VAL A 188 -4.73 -3.48 -1.12
C VAL A 188 -6.06 -4.06 -0.62
N GLY A 189 -6.81 -4.75 -1.50
CA GLY A 189 -8.09 -5.37 -1.10
C GLY A 189 -7.90 -6.57 -0.16
N LEU A 190 -6.85 -7.37 -0.36
CA LEU A 190 -6.48 -8.44 0.58
C LEU A 190 -6.13 -7.86 1.96
N ALA A 191 -5.35 -6.78 1.98
CA ALA A 191 -5.02 -6.06 3.21
C ALA A 191 -6.28 -5.48 3.87
N ALA A 192 -7.18 -4.84 3.09
CA ALA A 192 -8.43 -4.28 3.61
C ALA A 192 -9.32 -5.33 4.27
N GLY A 193 -9.45 -6.51 3.65
CA GLY A 193 -10.21 -7.62 4.22
C GLY A 193 -9.61 -8.13 5.54
N LEU A 194 -8.29 -8.39 5.57
CA LEU A 194 -7.58 -8.83 6.78
C LEU A 194 -7.72 -7.80 7.91
N LEU A 195 -7.54 -6.52 7.61
CA LEU A 195 -7.63 -5.43 8.58
C LEU A 195 -9.07 -5.20 9.06
N ALA A 196 -10.06 -5.30 8.17
CA ALA A 196 -11.46 -5.21 8.56
C ALA A 196 -11.82 -6.29 9.60
N LYS A 197 -11.37 -7.53 9.38
CA LYS A 197 -11.54 -8.64 10.34
C LYS A 197 -10.80 -8.39 11.65
N ALA A 198 -9.53 -7.97 11.59
CA ALA A 198 -8.72 -7.67 12.76
C ALA A 198 -9.34 -6.53 13.60
N MET A 199 -9.97 -5.55 12.96
CA MET A 199 -10.70 -4.46 13.64
C MET A 199 -12.13 -4.84 14.05
N GLY A 200 -12.52 -6.09 13.86
CA GLY A 200 -13.73 -6.69 14.44
C GLY A 200 -14.94 -6.70 13.52
N ALA A 201 -14.81 -6.49 12.21
CA ALA A 201 -15.94 -6.69 11.29
C ALA A 201 -16.62 -8.04 11.52
N GLU A 202 -17.96 -8.04 11.60
CA GLU A 202 -18.76 -9.25 11.82
C GLU A 202 -18.63 -10.23 10.65
N HIS A 203 -18.57 -9.68 9.43
CA HIS A 203 -18.55 -10.47 8.20
C HIS A 203 -17.87 -9.70 7.08
N VAL A 204 -16.96 -10.32 6.35
CA VAL A 204 -16.27 -9.72 5.21
C VAL A 204 -16.57 -10.48 3.94
N ILE A 205 -17.24 -9.81 3.00
CA ILE A 205 -17.57 -10.31 1.66
C ILE A 205 -16.55 -9.74 0.66
N GLY A 206 -15.99 -10.58 -0.18
CA GLY A 206 -15.05 -10.18 -1.20
C GLY A 206 -15.59 -10.32 -2.62
N TYR A 207 -15.21 -9.41 -3.52
CA TYR A 207 -15.44 -9.56 -4.95
C TYR A 207 -14.19 -9.29 -5.77
N ASN A 208 -13.90 -10.18 -6.71
CA ASN A 208 -12.88 -9.97 -7.75
C ASN A 208 -13.24 -10.72 -9.03
N ARG A 209 -12.82 -10.21 -10.19
CA ARG A 209 -13.02 -10.89 -11.48
C ARG A 209 -12.17 -12.15 -11.61
N SER A 210 -11.00 -12.19 -11.00
CA SER A 210 -10.07 -13.33 -11.04
C SER A 210 -10.45 -14.39 -10.01
N PRO A 211 -10.79 -15.63 -10.42
CA PRO A 211 -11.02 -16.73 -9.48
C PRO A 211 -9.83 -17.01 -8.57
N LYS A 212 -8.60 -16.93 -9.12
CA LYS A 212 -7.36 -17.14 -8.33
C LYS A 212 -7.20 -16.16 -7.18
N ARG A 213 -7.52 -14.88 -7.39
CA ARG A 213 -7.47 -13.86 -6.34
C ARG A 213 -8.56 -14.04 -5.31
N SER A 214 -9.74 -14.48 -5.74
CA SER A 214 -10.84 -14.82 -4.84
C SER A 214 -10.48 -16.02 -3.95
N GLU A 215 -9.90 -17.06 -4.53
CA GLU A 215 -9.40 -18.24 -3.82
C GLU A 215 -8.30 -17.84 -2.81
N LEU A 216 -7.33 -17.03 -3.23
CA LEU A 216 -6.29 -16.51 -2.33
C LEU A 216 -6.89 -15.76 -1.15
N ALA A 217 -7.86 -14.86 -1.38
CA ALA A 217 -8.50 -14.07 -0.33
C ALA A 217 -9.17 -14.96 0.72
N THR A 218 -9.84 -16.03 0.30
CA THR A 218 -10.43 -17.03 1.21
C THR A 218 -9.35 -17.83 1.93
N THR A 219 -8.33 -18.30 1.21
CA THR A 219 -7.25 -19.13 1.76
C THR A 219 -6.48 -18.43 2.88
N ILE A 220 -6.17 -17.14 2.69
CA ILE A 220 -5.45 -16.36 3.70
C ILE A 220 -6.38 -15.77 4.78
N GLY A 221 -7.67 -16.01 4.68
CA GLY A 221 -8.66 -15.52 5.64
C GLY A 221 -8.98 -14.02 5.52
N ALA A 222 -8.71 -13.40 4.37
CA ALA A 222 -9.03 -11.99 4.13
C ALA A 222 -10.53 -11.75 3.99
N VAL A 223 -11.28 -12.75 3.53
CA VAL A 223 -12.75 -12.68 3.39
C VAL A 223 -13.39 -13.96 3.95
N ASP A 224 -14.64 -13.85 4.38
CA ASP A 224 -15.43 -14.99 4.84
C ASP A 224 -16.18 -15.63 3.67
N GLU A 225 -16.69 -14.81 2.76
CA GLU A 225 -17.40 -15.24 1.56
C GLU A 225 -16.97 -14.44 0.33
N VAL A 226 -17.15 -15.04 -0.83
CA VAL A 226 -16.80 -14.44 -2.12
C VAL A 226 -18.03 -14.40 -3.02
N VAL A 227 -18.34 -13.24 -3.56
CA VAL A 227 -19.26 -13.09 -4.69
C VAL A 227 -18.66 -13.79 -5.91
N THR A 228 -19.49 -14.50 -6.68
CA THR A 228 -19.06 -15.26 -7.84
C THR A 228 -18.11 -14.47 -8.75
N PRO A 229 -16.88 -14.93 -9.00
CA PRO A 229 -15.94 -14.24 -9.85
C PRO A 229 -16.48 -14.02 -11.26
N GLY A 230 -16.30 -12.82 -11.81
CA GLY A 230 -16.75 -12.45 -13.14
C GLY A 230 -18.21 -11.97 -13.22
N SER A 231 -18.95 -11.96 -12.10
CA SER A 231 -20.29 -11.37 -12.05
C SER A 231 -20.30 -9.92 -12.53
N SER A 232 -21.38 -9.54 -13.20
CA SER A 232 -21.67 -8.14 -13.54
C SER A 232 -21.88 -7.29 -12.29
N PRO A 233 -21.80 -5.96 -12.38
CA PRO A 233 -22.04 -5.07 -11.25
C PRO A 233 -23.41 -5.29 -10.58
N ASP A 234 -24.46 -5.59 -11.34
CA ASP A 234 -25.80 -5.84 -10.82
C ASP A 234 -25.88 -7.20 -10.11
N GLU A 235 -25.29 -8.24 -10.68
CA GLU A 235 -25.18 -9.56 -10.03
C GLU A 235 -24.35 -9.49 -8.73
N VAL A 236 -23.34 -8.60 -8.67
CA VAL A 236 -22.62 -8.34 -7.40
C VAL A 236 -23.57 -7.80 -6.33
N VAL A 237 -24.41 -6.82 -6.68
CA VAL A 237 -25.41 -6.27 -5.75
C VAL A 237 -26.39 -7.35 -5.30
N GLU A 238 -26.94 -8.13 -6.24
CA GLU A 238 -27.90 -9.21 -5.94
C GLU A 238 -27.32 -10.25 -4.99
N GLN A 239 -26.10 -10.71 -5.24
CA GLN A 239 -25.44 -11.70 -4.38
C GLN A 239 -25.12 -11.14 -3.00
N VAL A 240 -24.63 -9.89 -2.90
CA VAL A 240 -24.41 -9.22 -1.59
C VAL A 240 -25.71 -9.08 -0.84
N MET A 241 -26.81 -8.71 -1.49
CA MET A 241 -28.14 -8.67 -0.84
C MET A 241 -28.59 -10.05 -0.37
N GLN A 242 -28.36 -11.12 -1.12
CA GLN A 242 -28.64 -12.48 -0.68
C GLN A 242 -27.84 -12.87 0.56
N LEU A 243 -26.51 -12.62 0.56
CA LEU A 243 -25.61 -12.92 1.67
C LEU A 243 -25.98 -12.13 2.95
N THR A 244 -26.50 -10.93 2.78
CA THR A 244 -26.94 -10.05 3.89
C THR A 244 -28.44 -10.12 4.19
N LYS A 245 -29.15 -11.11 3.66
CA LYS A 245 -30.60 -11.33 3.87
C LYS A 245 -31.44 -10.10 3.49
N GLY A 246 -31.07 -9.42 2.41
CA GLY A 246 -31.74 -8.22 1.88
C GLY A 246 -31.39 -6.92 2.59
N ARG A 247 -30.52 -6.94 3.60
CA ARG A 247 -30.18 -5.74 4.39
C ARG A 247 -29.12 -4.87 3.72
N GLY A 248 -28.20 -5.45 2.98
CA GLY A 248 -26.99 -4.81 2.49
C GLY A 248 -25.90 -4.71 3.55
N VAL A 249 -24.69 -4.33 3.14
CA VAL A 249 -23.54 -4.18 4.05
C VAL A 249 -23.52 -2.80 4.72
N GLU A 250 -22.89 -2.70 5.87
CA GLU A 250 -22.64 -1.42 6.54
C GLU A 250 -21.55 -0.60 5.83
N VAL A 251 -20.56 -1.29 5.28
CA VAL A 251 -19.39 -0.67 4.60
C VAL A 251 -19.10 -1.37 3.29
N ALA A 252 -18.88 -0.61 2.23
CA ALA A 252 -18.23 -1.08 1.02
C ALA A 252 -16.87 -0.37 0.87
N VAL A 253 -15.81 -1.12 0.58
CA VAL A 253 -14.46 -0.60 0.34
C VAL A 253 -14.07 -0.92 -1.09
N ASP A 254 -13.95 0.11 -1.93
CA ASP A 254 -13.50 -0.07 -3.31
C ASP A 254 -11.98 0.02 -3.41
N CYS A 255 -11.35 -1.14 -3.65
CA CYS A 255 -9.92 -1.28 -3.96
C CYS A 255 -9.68 -1.57 -5.46
N SER A 256 -10.74 -1.56 -6.28
CA SER A 256 -10.66 -1.91 -7.69
C SER A 256 -10.33 -0.73 -8.61
N GLY A 257 -10.79 0.47 -8.27
CA GLY A 257 -10.73 1.65 -9.12
C GLY A 257 -11.65 1.59 -10.34
N ILE A 258 -12.60 0.65 -10.39
CA ILE A 258 -13.53 0.46 -11.52
C ILE A 258 -14.85 1.16 -11.22
N GLY A 259 -15.23 2.16 -12.02
CA GLY A 259 -16.39 3.01 -11.78
C GLY A 259 -17.70 2.24 -11.57
N GLN A 260 -17.98 1.24 -12.40
CA GLN A 260 -19.17 0.40 -12.27
C GLN A 260 -19.20 -0.41 -10.96
N LEU A 261 -18.04 -0.87 -10.47
CA LEU A 261 -17.93 -1.57 -9.18
C LEU A 261 -18.08 -0.62 -8.00
N ARG A 262 -17.66 0.64 -8.12
CA ARG A 262 -17.97 1.68 -7.12
C ARG A 262 -19.47 1.88 -6.97
N GLY A 263 -20.17 1.98 -8.10
CA GLY A 263 -21.65 2.06 -8.12
C GLY A 263 -22.30 0.82 -7.51
N ALA A 264 -21.83 -0.37 -7.84
CA ALA A 264 -22.29 -1.61 -7.22
C ALA A 264 -22.02 -1.62 -5.71
N GLY A 265 -20.82 -1.24 -5.27
CA GLY A 265 -20.47 -1.12 -3.86
C GLY A 265 -21.42 -0.19 -3.10
N LEU A 266 -21.71 1.00 -3.66
CA LEU A 266 -22.66 1.94 -3.05
C LEU A 266 -24.06 1.34 -2.94
N ARG A 267 -24.58 0.72 -4.03
CA ARG A 267 -25.90 0.09 -4.02
C ARG A 267 -25.99 -1.11 -3.07
N SER A 268 -24.88 -1.79 -2.84
CA SER A 268 -24.79 -2.89 -1.89
C SER A 268 -24.84 -2.46 -0.43
N THR A 269 -24.64 -1.15 -0.15
CA THR A 269 -24.72 -0.66 1.23
C THR A 269 -26.16 -0.43 1.66
N ARG A 270 -26.47 -0.70 2.94
CA ARG A 270 -27.75 -0.37 3.55
C ARG A 270 -27.96 1.16 3.68
N ALA A 271 -29.14 1.57 4.09
CA ALA A 271 -29.35 2.95 4.52
C ALA A 271 -28.45 3.31 5.72
N GLY A 272 -27.85 4.50 5.69
CA GLY A 272 -26.82 4.93 6.65
C GLY A 272 -25.46 4.27 6.46
N GLY A 273 -25.26 3.47 5.40
CA GLY A 273 -24.00 2.81 5.09
C GLY A 273 -22.91 3.75 4.56
N ARG A 274 -21.74 3.20 4.33
CA ARG A 274 -20.51 3.94 3.94
C ARG A 274 -19.86 3.28 2.73
N LEU A 275 -19.49 4.08 1.71
CA LEU A 275 -18.61 3.66 0.62
C LEU A 275 -17.25 4.32 0.80
N VAL A 276 -16.18 3.55 0.91
CA VAL A 276 -14.81 4.06 0.95
C VAL A 276 -14.14 3.82 -0.39
N LEU A 277 -13.62 4.89 -1.01
CA LEU A 277 -12.94 4.86 -2.30
C LEU A 277 -11.43 4.87 -2.06
N VAL A 278 -10.75 3.79 -2.46
CA VAL A 278 -9.31 3.56 -2.28
C VAL A 278 -8.62 3.33 -3.62
N GLY A 279 -9.21 2.51 -4.47
CA GLY A 279 -8.66 2.21 -5.80
C GLY A 279 -8.61 3.47 -6.66
N GLU A 280 -7.46 3.76 -7.26
CA GLU A 280 -7.32 4.89 -8.18
C GLU A 280 -7.89 4.58 -9.56
N GLY A 281 -8.30 5.63 -10.30
CA GLY A 281 -8.92 5.57 -11.62
C GLY A 281 -10.44 5.49 -11.56
N GLY A 282 -11.07 5.38 -12.73
CA GLY A 282 -12.53 5.27 -12.91
C GLY A 282 -13.33 6.47 -12.38
N GLU A 283 -14.59 6.50 -12.77
CA GLU A 283 -15.56 7.49 -12.33
C GLU A 283 -16.61 6.84 -11.42
N LEU A 284 -17.43 7.64 -10.77
CA LEU A 284 -18.61 7.18 -10.03
C LEU A 284 -19.83 7.92 -10.60
N GLU A 285 -20.62 7.22 -11.42
CA GLU A 285 -21.94 7.71 -11.83
C GLU A 285 -22.93 7.50 -10.69
N LEU A 286 -23.68 8.55 -10.36
CA LEU A 286 -24.51 8.57 -9.17
C LEU A 286 -25.73 9.46 -9.34
N ASP A 287 -26.93 8.92 -9.14
CA ASP A 287 -28.08 9.72 -8.75
C ASP A 287 -27.91 10.12 -7.28
N VAL A 288 -27.70 11.39 -7.03
CA VAL A 288 -27.39 11.88 -5.69
C VAL A 288 -28.57 11.70 -4.73
N SER A 289 -29.80 11.89 -5.20
CA SER A 289 -31.00 11.75 -4.36
C SER A 289 -31.20 10.31 -3.93
N GLU A 290 -31.26 9.39 -4.88
CA GLU A 290 -31.54 7.97 -4.62
C GLU A 290 -30.31 7.24 -4.06
N GLY A 291 -29.11 7.64 -4.47
CA GLY A 291 -27.87 6.98 -4.07
C GLY A 291 -27.32 7.41 -2.72
N VAL A 292 -27.53 8.67 -2.31
CA VAL A 292 -26.90 9.26 -1.11
C VAL A 292 -27.92 9.91 -0.18
N ILE A 293 -28.75 10.85 -0.69
CA ILE A 293 -29.58 11.70 0.18
C ILE A 293 -30.65 10.88 0.89
N HIS A 294 -31.51 10.18 0.14
CA HIS A 294 -32.62 9.44 0.70
C HIS A 294 -32.15 8.29 1.61
N PRO A 295 -31.16 7.47 1.21
CA PRO A 295 -30.61 6.44 2.09
C PRO A 295 -29.62 6.97 3.12
N GLN A 296 -29.28 8.26 3.16
CA GLN A 296 -28.33 8.89 4.09
C GLN A 296 -26.94 8.20 4.11
N ARG A 297 -26.43 7.83 2.93
CA ARG A 297 -25.12 7.18 2.79
C ARG A 297 -23.98 8.17 2.84
N ARG A 298 -22.80 7.72 3.26
CA ARG A 298 -21.55 8.47 3.23
C ARG A 298 -20.63 7.94 2.14
N ILE A 299 -19.99 8.83 1.38
CA ILE A 299 -18.91 8.49 0.43
C ILE A 299 -17.64 9.12 0.97
N ILE A 300 -16.60 8.31 1.15
CA ILE A 300 -15.36 8.67 1.83
C ILE A 300 -14.18 8.37 0.90
N GLY A 301 -13.37 9.38 0.58
CA GLY A 301 -12.10 9.18 -0.10
C GLY A 301 -11.00 8.79 0.88
N SER A 302 -10.15 7.85 0.50
CA SER A 302 -8.94 7.48 1.25
C SER A 302 -7.77 7.30 0.29
N TRP A 303 -6.66 7.97 0.56
CA TRP A 303 -5.47 7.91 -0.28
C TRP A 303 -4.22 7.85 0.57
N VAL A 304 -3.43 6.77 0.40
CA VAL A 304 -2.22 6.49 1.17
C VAL A 304 -2.52 6.45 2.68
N THR A 305 -1.55 6.78 3.51
CA THR A 305 -1.64 6.83 4.98
C THR A 305 -0.83 8.04 5.50
N SER A 306 -0.57 8.10 6.79
CA SER A 306 0.32 9.08 7.42
C SER A 306 1.35 8.37 8.30
N VAL A 307 2.42 9.06 8.71
CA VAL A 307 3.44 8.48 9.60
C VAL A 307 2.82 8.00 10.92
N PRO A 308 2.01 8.79 11.65
CA PRO A 308 1.37 8.32 12.88
C PRO A 308 0.46 7.09 12.66
N ARG A 309 -0.25 7.04 11.53
CA ARG A 309 -1.08 5.87 11.19
C ARG A 309 -0.26 4.63 10.88
N MET A 310 0.93 4.80 10.31
CA MET A 310 1.85 3.69 10.09
C MET A 310 2.40 3.15 11.41
N GLU A 311 2.74 4.02 12.35
CA GLU A 311 3.13 3.64 13.71
C GLU A 311 2.01 2.87 14.42
N ASP A 312 0.77 3.41 14.43
CA ASP A 312 -0.41 2.74 14.97
C ASP A 312 -0.61 1.34 14.34
N LEU A 313 -0.47 1.24 13.01
CA LEU A 313 -0.64 -0.03 12.30
C LEU A 313 0.39 -1.07 12.74
N LEU A 314 1.67 -0.70 12.81
CA LEU A 314 2.74 -1.62 13.22
C LEU A 314 2.49 -2.18 14.63
N GLU A 315 2.09 -1.33 15.59
CA GLU A 315 1.71 -1.77 16.93
C GLU A 315 0.50 -2.72 16.91
N HIS A 316 -0.51 -2.42 16.11
CA HIS A 316 -1.70 -3.25 15.99
C HIS A 316 -1.41 -4.61 15.35
N LEU A 317 -0.57 -4.65 14.31
CA LEU A 317 -0.16 -5.90 13.67
C LEU A 317 0.48 -6.87 14.66
N VAL A 318 1.35 -6.37 15.54
CA VAL A 318 1.92 -7.17 16.63
C VAL A 318 0.83 -7.66 17.58
N ARG A 319 -0.05 -6.78 18.06
CA ARG A 319 -1.14 -7.14 18.99
C ARG A 319 -2.11 -8.16 18.40
N TRP A 320 -2.41 -8.06 17.11
CA TRP A 320 -3.31 -8.98 16.40
C TRP A 320 -2.62 -10.25 15.93
N ASN A 321 -1.30 -10.37 16.08
CA ASN A 321 -0.49 -11.42 15.47
C ASN A 321 -0.82 -11.57 13.97
N LEU A 322 -0.92 -10.44 13.28
CA LEU A 322 -1.25 -10.36 11.87
C LEU A 322 -0.01 -9.97 11.07
N HIS A 323 0.43 -10.87 10.21
CA HIS A 323 1.59 -10.68 9.36
C HIS A 323 1.19 -10.32 7.94
N PRO A 324 1.46 -9.08 7.47
CA PRO A 324 1.23 -8.64 6.09
C PRO A 324 1.81 -9.55 5.01
N GLU A 325 2.92 -10.20 5.27
CA GLU A 325 3.57 -11.13 4.33
C GLU A 325 2.67 -12.32 3.92
N ARG A 326 1.57 -12.59 4.63
CA ARG A 326 0.54 -13.57 4.23
C ARG A 326 -0.07 -13.24 2.86
N THR A 327 -0.03 -11.99 2.43
CA THR A 327 -0.50 -11.57 1.10
C THR A 327 0.55 -11.75 0.01
N VAL A 328 1.81 -12.00 0.39
CA VAL A 328 2.93 -12.17 -0.54
C VAL A 328 2.93 -13.59 -1.10
N THR A 329 2.72 -13.71 -2.40
CA THR A 329 2.64 -15.01 -3.10
C THR A 329 3.91 -15.38 -3.85
N ALA A 330 4.83 -14.43 -4.03
CA ALA A 330 6.11 -14.67 -4.67
C ALA A 330 7.19 -13.73 -4.11
N ARG A 331 8.41 -14.27 -4.00
CA ARG A 331 9.61 -13.55 -3.59
C ARG A 331 10.69 -13.75 -4.65
N PHE A 332 11.38 -12.69 -4.98
CA PHE A 332 12.47 -12.64 -5.94
C PHE A 332 13.67 -11.93 -5.33
N SER A 333 14.87 -12.27 -5.78
CA SER A 333 16.06 -11.45 -5.51
C SER A 333 16.08 -10.21 -6.40
N LEU A 334 16.95 -9.25 -6.10
CA LEU A 334 17.04 -7.99 -6.85
C LEU A 334 17.43 -8.22 -8.32
N ASP A 335 18.30 -9.18 -8.60
CA ASP A 335 18.71 -9.58 -9.97
C ASP A 335 17.55 -10.18 -10.78
N GLN A 336 16.49 -10.65 -10.12
CA GLN A 336 15.27 -11.17 -10.72
C GLN A 336 14.13 -10.14 -10.79
N ALA A 337 14.43 -8.85 -10.60
CA ALA A 337 13.41 -7.80 -10.58
C ALA A 337 12.54 -7.78 -11.86
N GLY A 338 13.10 -8.11 -13.02
CA GLY A 338 12.34 -8.24 -14.28
C GLY A 338 11.23 -9.28 -14.19
N ASP A 339 11.55 -10.48 -13.69
CA ASP A 339 10.56 -11.56 -13.50
C ASP A 339 9.52 -11.19 -12.43
N ALA A 340 9.95 -10.49 -11.37
CA ALA A 340 9.07 -10.00 -10.31
C ALA A 340 8.01 -9.02 -10.86
N TYR A 341 8.43 -8.05 -11.67
CA TYR A 341 7.54 -7.09 -12.32
C TYR A 341 6.61 -7.75 -13.34
N ALA A 342 7.12 -8.66 -14.18
CA ALA A 342 6.32 -9.43 -15.13
C ALA A 342 5.23 -10.25 -14.42
N LEU A 343 5.56 -10.90 -13.30
CA LEU A 343 4.58 -11.63 -12.50
C LEU A 343 3.55 -10.68 -11.87
N ALA A 344 3.97 -9.57 -11.30
CA ALA A 344 3.07 -8.58 -10.69
C ALA A 344 2.10 -8.00 -11.74
N ASP A 345 2.59 -7.75 -12.96
CA ASP A 345 1.82 -7.21 -14.08
C ASP A 345 0.79 -8.20 -14.64
N SER A 346 1.05 -9.50 -14.58
CA SER A 346 0.12 -10.56 -15.03
C SER A 346 -1.21 -10.55 -14.26
N SER A 347 -1.31 -9.84 -13.14
CA SER A 347 -2.47 -9.79 -12.24
C SER A 347 -2.89 -11.16 -11.69
N SER A 348 -2.04 -12.19 -11.77
CA SER A 348 -2.31 -13.54 -11.30
C SER A 348 -1.83 -13.80 -9.87
N ALA A 349 -0.92 -12.96 -9.36
CA ALA A 349 -0.37 -13.04 -8.01
C ALA A 349 -1.12 -12.17 -7.00
N GLY A 350 -0.88 -12.43 -5.73
CA GLY A 350 -1.13 -11.49 -4.63
C GLY A 350 -0.05 -10.39 -4.63
N LYS A 351 0.55 -10.11 -3.48
CA LYS A 351 1.70 -9.19 -3.39
C LYS A 351 2.98 -9.91 -3.87
N VAL A 352 3.85 -9.19 -4.58
CA VAL A 352 5.17 -9.66 -5.00
C VAL A 352 6.23 -8.87 -4.23
N ALA A 353 7.22 -9.56 -3.68
CA ALA A 353 8.31 -8.96 -2.93
C ALA A 353 9.66 -9.17 -3.63
N ILE A 354 10.50 -8.15 -3.63
CA ILE A 354 11.94 -8.23 -3.90
C ILE A 354 12.64 -8.27 -2.54
N VAL A 355 13.42 -9.32 -2.30
CA VAL A 355 14.12 -9.56 -1.03
C VAL A 355 15.62 -9.50 -1.32
N MET A 356 16.31 -8.67 -0.56
CA MET A 356 17.76 -8.53 -0.63
C MET A 356 18.39 -9.48 0.38
N ASN A 357 19.27 -10.34 -0.10
CA ASN A 357 20.03 -11.26 0.74
C ASN A 357 21.16 -10.51 1.46
N ASP A 358 21.67 -11.13 2.54
CA ASP A 358 22.82 -10.62 3.32
C ASP A 358 24.08 -10.49 2.50
#